data_d232dd78ae50a102aea52d241c1aba6c
#
_entry.id   d232dd78ae50a102aea52d241c1aba6c
#
_cell.length_a   1.000
_cell.length_b   1.000
_cell.length_c   1.000
_cell.angle_alpha   90.00
_cell.angle_beta   90.00
_cell.angle_gamma   90.00
#
_symmetry.space_group_name_H-M   'P 1'
#
loop_
_entity.id
_entity.type
_entity.pdbx_description
1 polymer ?
#
loop_
_entity_poly.entity_id
_entity_poly.type
_entity_poly.pdbx_seq_one_letter_code
_entity_poly.pdbx_strand_id
1 'polypeptide(L)'
;HLSEAALIEAWEEAGVRGRVDPEPIGSYTYQKIKGGGLPLRCQVQVFPVHDVTLATDFPEAGRRRRRWVSLRQAAGMVDERELRELLTRLA
;
A
#
# COMPACT_ATOMS: atom_id res chain seq x y z
N HIS A 1 -15.42 6.31 -1.48
CA HIS A 1 -15.09 4.94 -1.84
C HIS A 1 -13.69 4.58 -1.38
N LEU A 2 -13.47 3.32 -0.96
CA LEU A 2 -12.18 2.90 -0.42
C LEU A 2 -11.03 3.04 -1.42
N SER A 3 -11.29 2.77 -2.70
CA SER A 3 -10.25 2.91 -3.72
C SER A 3 -9.80 4.37 -3.88
N GLU A 4 -10.72 5.30 -3.78
CA GLU A 4 -10.38 6.72 -3.86
C GLU A 4 -9.54 7.15 -2.65
N ALA A 5 -9.91 6.68 -1.46
CA ALA A 5 -9.15 6.97 -0.25
C ALA A 5 -7.72 6.39 -0.36
N ALA A 6 -7.60 5.18 -0.90
CA ALA A 6 -6.28 4.57 -1.12
C ALA A 6 -5.42 5.37 -2.08
N LEU A 7 -6.01 5.92 -3.15
CA LEU A 7 -5.29 6.75 -4.10
C LEU A 7 -4.83 8.07 -3.48
N ILE A 8 -5.66 8.66 -2.62
CA ILE A 8 -5.29 9.88 -1.88
C ILE A 8 -4.08 9.61 -0.99
N GLU A 9 -4.09 8.51 -0.25
CA GLU A 9 -2.94 8.12 0.59
C GLU A 9 -1.69 7.86 -0.24
N ALA A 10 -1.83 7.19 -1.38
CA ALA A 10 -0.71 6.94 -2.28
C ALA A 10 -0.10 8.25 -2.80
N TRP A 11 -0.93 9.25 -3.06
CA TRP A 11 -0.45 10.58 -3.40
C TRP A 11 0.30 11.23 -2.25
N GLU A 12 -0.31 11.24 -1.06
CA GLU A 12 0.28 11.92 0.10
C GLU A 12 1.61 11.30 0.52
N GLU A 13 1.68 9.97 0.53
CA GLU A 13 2.83 9.25 1.04
C GLU A 13 3.91 8.97 0.00
N ALA A 14 3.54 8.83 -1.27
CA ALA A 14 4.48 8.40 -2.30
C ALA A 14 4.45 9.22 -3.58
N GLY A 15 3.59 10.22 -3.67
CA GLY A 15 3.48 11.05 -4.87
C GLY A 15 2.96 10.30 -6.07
N VAL A 16 2.15 9.28 -5.85
CA VAL A 16 1.59 8.46 -6.92
C VAL A 16 0.34 9.10 -7.49
N ARG A 17 0.32 9.25 -8.81
CA ARG A 17 -0.87 9.62 -9.58
C ARG A 17 -1.15 8.50 -10.56
N GLY A 18 -2.44 8.27 -10.82
CA GLY A 18 -2.82 7.22 -11.75
C GLY A 18 -4.30 6.91 -11.63
N ARG A 19 -4.68 5.80 -12.23
CA ARG A 19 -6.06 5.33 -12.23
C ARG A 19 -6.18 4.12 -11.32
N VAL A 20 -6.92 4.26 -10.22
CA VAL A 20 -7.14 3.17 -9.27
C VAL A 20 -8.36 2.36 -9.70
N ASP A 21 -8.24 1.03 -9.65
CA ASP A 21 -9.41 0.17 -9.86
C ASP A 21 -10.33 0.26 -8.64
N PRO A 22 -11.66 0.27 -8.85
CA PRO A 22 -12.60 0.28 -7.73
C PRO A 22 -12.65 -1.04 -6.98
N GLU A 23 -12.20 -2.13 -7.60
CA GLU A 23 -12.18 -3.46 -7.00
C GLU A 23 -10.80 -3.77 -6.43
N PRO A 24 -10.73 -4.25 -5.17
CA PRO A 24 -9.44 -4.65 -4.61
C PRO A 24 -8.95 -5.94 -5.26
N ILE A 25 -7.63 -6.09 -5.34
CA ILE A 25 -7.00 -7.33 -5.81
C ILE A 25 -6.78 -8.33 -4.68
N GLY A 26 -7.02 -7.91 -3.46
CA GLY A 26 -6.90 -8.76 -2.29
C GLY A 26 -6.95 -7.94 -1.03
N SER A 27 -6.82 -8.63 0.09
CA SER A 27 -6.79 -7.99 1.40
C SER A 27 -5.84 -8.73 2.32
N TYR A 28 -5.42 -8.05 3.36
CA TYR A 28 -4.63 -8.67 4.42
C TYR A 28 -5.01 -8.07 5.77
N THR A 29 -4.68 -8.79 6.84
CA THR A 29 -4.91 -8.31 8.20
C THR A 29 -3.58 -8.21 8.93
N TYR A 30 -3.52 -7.26 9.84
CA TYR A 30 -2.40 -7.14 10.76
C TYR A 30 -2.90 -6.64 12.10
N GLN A 31 -2.10 -6.83 13.13
CA GLN A 31 -2.42 -6.35 14.46
C GLN A 31 -1.65 -5.06 14.72
N LYS A 32 -2.37 -4.05 15.19
CA LYS A 32 -1.80 -2.78 15.59
C LYS A 32 -1.96 -2.63 17.08
N ILE A 33 -0.87 -2.36 17.77
CA ILE A 33 -0.90 -2.10 19.21
C ILE A 33 -0.93 -0.61 19.41
N LYS A 34 -2.05 -0.12 19.98
CA LYS A 34 -2.16 1.27 20.40
C LYS A 34 -1.79 1.42 21.86
N GLY A 35 -1.51 2.65 22.28
CA GLY A 35 -1.19 2.97 23.67
C GLY A 35 -2.18 2.32 24.63
N GLY A 36 -1.70 1.65 25.67
CA GLY A 36 -2.50 0.85 26.58
C GLY A 36 -2.42 -0.65 26.32
N GLY A 37 -1.76 -1.06 25.23
CA GLY A 37 -1.38 -2.45 25.02
C GLY A 37 -2.46 -3.37 24.45
N LEU A 38 -3.65 -2.86 24.10
CA LEU A 38 -4.69 -3.69 23.48
C LEU A 38 -4.47 -3.77 21.98
N PRO A 39 -4.34 -4.99 21.41
CA PRO A 39 -4.17 -5.14 19.97
C PRO A 39 -5.48 -4.83 19.24
N LEU A 40 -5.35 -4.08 18.15
CA LEU A 40 -6.44 -3.85 17.20
C LEU A 40 -6.15 -4.64 15.94
N ARG A 41 -7.12 -5.42 15.51
CA ARG A 41 -7.05 -6.14 14.25
C ARG A 41 -7.50 -5.22 13.13
N CYS A 42 -6.59 -4.94 12.19
CA CYS A 42 -6.86 -4.07 11.06
C CYS A 42 -6.91 -4.89 9.79
N GLN A 43 -7.95 -4.67 8.99
CA GLN A 43 -8.06 -5.25 7.65
C GLN A 43 -7.73 -4.18 6.62
N VAL A 44 -6.84 -4.51 5.69
CA VAL A 44 -6.42 -3.61 4.63
C VAL A 44 -6.82 -4.19 3.29
N GLN A 45 -7.50 -3.41 2.47
CA GLN A 45 -7.80 -3.77 1.09
C GLN A 45 -6.73 -3.18 0.18
N VAL A 46 -6.27 -3.98 -0.77
CA VAL A 46 -5.19 -3.61 -1.68
C VAL A 46 -5.77 -3.33 -3.06
N PHE A 47 -5.51 -2.15 -3.59
CA PHE A 47 -6.02 -1.71 -4.88
C PHE A 47 -4.87 -1.51 -5.86
N PRO A 48 -5.01 -1.97 -7.11
CA PRO A 48 -4.01 -1.69 -8.14
C PRO A 48 -4.20 -0.27 -8.69
N VAL A 49 -3.10 0.37 -9.00
CA VAL A 49 -3.09 1.67 -9.65
C VAL A 49 -2.40 1.51 -11.00
N HIS A 50 -3.07 1.97 -12.05
CA HIS A 50 -2.61 1.88 -13.42
C HIS A 50 -2.15 3.24 -13.93
N ASP A 51 -1.34 3.24 -14.98
CA ASP A 51 -0.86 4.45 -15.63
C ASP A 51 -0.18 5.40 -14.64
N VAL A 52 0.68 4.83 -13.81
CA VAL A 52 1.30 5.54 -12.70
C VAL A 52 2.31 6.56 -13.19
N THR A 53 2.19 7.78 -12.66
CA THR A 53 3.23 8.79 -12.74
C THR A 53 3.64 9.17 -11.33
N LEU A 54 4.91 9.50 -11.15
CA LEU A 54 5.46 9.88 -9.85
C LEU A 54 5.78 11.36 -9.83
N ALA A 55 5.20 12.07 -8.86
CA ALA A 55 5.53 13.47 -8.65
C ALA A 55 6.81 13.58 -7.82
N THR A 56 7.59 14.62 -8.07
CA THR A 56 8.77 14.93 -7.28
C THR A 56 8.39 15.60 -5.96
N ASP A 57 7.36 16.44 -6.01
CA ASP A 57 6.88 17.17 -4.85
C ASP A 57 5.51 16.63 -4.45
N PHE A 58 5.40 16.18 -3.22
CA PHE A 58 4.17 15.64 -2.63
C PHE A 58 4.25 15.77 -1.10
N PRO A 59 3.12 15.62 -0.39
CA PRO A 59 3.09 15.95 1.05
C PRO A 59 4.18 15.34 1.91
N GLU A 60 4.49 14.06 1.74
CA GLU A 60 5.49 13.39 2.58
C GLU A 60 6.84 13.19 1.88
N ALA A 61 7.14 13.95 0.85
CA ALA A 61 8.36 13.79 0.05
C ALA A 61 9.64 13.80 0.88
N GLY A 62 9.71 14.62 1.91
CA GLY A 62 10.89 14.70 2.78
C GLY A 62 11.04 13.56 3.76
N ARG A 63 10.03 12.72 3.93
CA ARG A 63 10.00 11.63 4.91
C ARG A 63 10.08 10.25 4.30
N ARG A 64 9.89 10.13 2.98
CA ARG A 64 9.72 8.84 2.32
C ARG A 64 10.78 8.64 1.27
N ARG A 65 11.19 7.40 1.13
CA ARG A 65 12.00 6.94 0.01
C ARG A 65 11.15 6.09 -0.90
N ARG A 66 11.31 6.27 -2.20
CA ARG A 66 10.58 5.51 -3.21
C ARG A 66 11.56 4.71 -4.05
N ARG A 67 11.13 3.53 -4.41
CA ARG A 67 11.90 2.67 -5.29
C ARG A 67 10.95 1.75 -6.06
N TRP A 68 11.15 1.64 -7.35
CA TRP A 68 10.47 0.64 -8.13
C TRP A 68 11.09 -0.72 -7.85
N VAL A 69 10.26 -1.70 -7.58
CA VAL A 69 10.68 -3.08 -7.36
C VAL A 69 9.72 -4.01 -8.08
N SER A 70 10.17 -5.23 -8.37
CA SER A 70 9.28 -6.26 -8.87
C SER A 70 8.33 -6.71 -7.74
N LEU A 71 7.22 -7.37 -8.13
CA LEU A 71 6.31 -7.94 -7.13
C LEU A 71 7.03 -8.96 -6.24
N ARG A 72 7.92 -9.75 -6.82
CA ARG A 72 8.70 -10.73 -6.06
C ARG A 72 9.62 -10.07 -5.05
N GLN A 73 10.29 -8.99 -5.44
CA GLN A 73 11.13 -8.23 -4.52
C GLN A 73 10.29 -7.61 -3.41
N ALA A 74 9.13 -7.03 -3.76
CA ALA A 74 8.23 -6.43 -2.79
C ALA A 74 7.77 -7.46 -1.76
N ALA A 75 7.46 -8.68 -2.19
CA ALA A 75 7.06 -9.76 -1.30
C ALA A 75 8.12 -10.05 -0.23
N GLY A 76 9.40 -9.94 -0.60
CA GLY A 76 10.49 -10.14 0.35
C GLY A 76 10.77 -8.97 1.27
N MET A 77 10.14 -7.81 1.02
CA MET A 77 10.39 -6.58 1.77
C MET A 77 9.31 -6.27 2.80
N VAL A 78 8.16 -6.91 2.71
CA VAL A 78 7.05 -6.65 3.63
C VAL A 78 7.08 -7.63 4.80
N ASP A 79 6.60 -7.17 5.96
CA ASP A 79 6.57 -7.98 7.17
C ASP A 79 5.27 -8.77 7.31
N GLU A 80 4.17 -8.24 6.79
CA GLU A 80 2.86 -8.86 6.91
C GLU A 80 2.80 -10.12 6.03
N ARG A 81 2.55 -11.24 6.67
CA ARG A 81 2.53 -12.54 6.00
C ARG A 81 1.49 -12.62 4.88
N GLU A 82 0.27 -12.17 5.15
CA GLU A 82 -0.79 -12.22 4.14
C GLU A 82 -0.51 -11.31 2.96
N LEU A 83 0.11 -10.14 3.20
CA LEU A 83 0.53 -9.26 2.12
C LEU A 83 1.62 -9.91 1.28
N ARG A 84 2.57 -10.57 1.92
CA ARG A 84 3.62 -11.32 1.20
C ARG A 84 3.02 -12.40 0.30
N GLU A 85 2.05 -13.14 0.82
CA GLU A 85 1.35 -14.17 0.04
C GLU A 85 0.61 -13.57 -1.15
N LEU A 86 -0.06 -12.45 -0.95
CA LEU A 86 -0.76 -11.75 -2.02
C LEU A 86 0.20 -11.30 -3.13
N LEU A 87 1.29 -10.64 -2.75
CA LEU A 87 2.29 -10.18 -3.72
C LEU A 87 2.94 -11.34 -4.47
N THR A 88 3.18 -12.44 -3.79
CA THR A 88 3.73 -13.65 -4.41
C THR A 88 2.77 -14.24 -5.45
N ARG A 89 1.47 -14.25 -5.16
CA ARG A 89 0.47 -14.74 -6.12
C ARG A 89 0.34 -13.85 -7.34
N LEU A 90 0.56 -12.54 -7.18
CA LEU A 90 0.49 -11.58 -8.27
C LEU A 90 1.73 -11.56 -9.16
N ALA A 91 2.81 -12.12 -8.67
CA ALA A 91 4.09 -12.12 -9.37
C ALA A 91 4.12 -13.06 -10.59
#